data_f696dd8e581e3cd802204624189e5671
#
_entry.id   f696dd8e581e3cd802204624189e5671
#
_cell.length_a   1.000
_cell.length_b   1.000
_cell.length_c   1.000
_cell.angle_alpha   90.00
_cell.angle_beta   90.00
_cell.angle_gamma   90.00
#
_symmetry.space_group_name_H-M   'P 1'
#
loop_
_entity.id
_entity.type
_entity.pdbx_description
1 polymer ?
#
loop_
_entity_poly.entity_id
_entity_poly.type
_entity_poly.pdbx_seq_one_letter_code
_entity_poly.pdbx_strand_id
1 'polypeptide(L)'
;MEKMSKNDRRALITAIVGSGLDDLNVMFLAFSMSSIVSSLGISQTQGGWIATITNFGMLVGGLLFGVLADRYNEYRVFKWTIMIFSLSTAMIFFTHNIYYLYLMRFIAGIGVGGEYGVAVAIMAGIVEPHKMGRISALNGIAGQVGSICSALLAGFVAPLFGWRGLFLFGLLPMILVAYTHFAVDESKITNQYAAKQSSLHKEKPSISELFATPALVHQTIVLMVMATVQIAGYFGMMNWLPSIMQASLGLSVKNSSTWMIATIVGMCIGMLVFGQILDRLGPRLAYGLFLLMSSASVYLFQFANSAVTMIIGGMIVGFFVNGMFSGYGAMTSRLYSSRIHSIANNVILNVGRAVGGFSSVIIGKILDSTSVSVVMLFLASLYLISFMVMLSLSYLQKERYDALLLTDGVEDNSASTNSSLA
;
A
#
# COMPACT_ATOMS: atom_id res chain seq x y z
N MET A 1 -11.35 -2.70 -31.73
CA MET A 1 -11.39 -2.94 -30.26
C MET A 1 -11.89 -4.36 -30.03
N GLU A 2 -10.99 -5.29 -29.79
CA GLU A 2 -11.42 -6.63 -29.37
C GLU A 2 -12.16 -6.53 -28.03
N LYS A 3 -13.37 -7.05 -27.98
CA LYS A 3 -14.15 -7.09 -26.74
C LYS A 3 -13.45 -8.04 -25.78
N MET A 4 -12.99 -7.54 -24.64
CA MET A 4 -12.49 -8.35 -23.54
C MET A 4 -13.38 -9.58 -23.32
N SER A 5 -12.79 -10.77 -23.24
CA SER A 5 -13.54 -12.00 -23.04
C SER A 5 -14.30 -11.97 -21.70
N LYS A 6 -15.41 -12.73 -21.62
CA LYS A 6 -16.13 -12.84 -20.32
C LYS A 6 -15.25 -13.40 -19.22
N ASN A 7 -14.33 -14.29 -19.56
CA ASN A 7 -13.38 -14.90 -18.63
C ASN A 7 -12.36 -13.87 -18.11
N ASP A 8 -11.74 -13.10 -19.02
CA ASP A 8 -10.79 -12.04 -18.64
C ASP A 8 -11.44 -10.96 -17.78
N ARG A 9 -12.69 -10.57 -18.12
CA ARG A 9 -13.43 -9.60 -17.30
C ARG A 9 -13.69 -10.12 -15.88
N ARG A 10 -14.00 -11.41 -15.73
CA ARG A 10 -14.17 -12.04 -14.41
C ARG A 10 -12.84 -12.09 -13.66
N ALA A 11 -11.75 -12.50 -14.32
CA ALA A 11 -10.42 -12.51 -13.73
C ALA A 11 -9.99 -11.12 -13.27
N LEU A 12 -10.21 -10.08 -14.07
CA LEU A 12 -9.93 -8.70 -13.72
C LEU A 12 -10.73 -8.21 -12.51
N ILE A 13 -12.04 -8.45 -12.49
CA ILE A 13 -12.91 -8.06 -11.38
C ILE A 13 -12.48 -8.77 -10.09
N THR A 14 -12.18 -10.06 -10.16
CA THR A 14 -11.77 -10.84 -8.98
C THR A 14 -10.40 -10.39 -8.45
N ALA A 15 -9.47 -9.97 -9.31
CA ALA A 15 -8.20 -9.39 -8.88
C ALA A 15 -8.42 -8.06 -8.12
N ILE A 16 -9.27 -7.17 -8.63
CA ILE A 16 -9.61 -5.90 -7.98
C ILE A 16 -10.34 -6.14 -6.64
N VAL A 17 -11.31 -7.05 -6.62
CA VAL A 17 -12.05 -7.39 -5.37
C VAL A 17 -11.11 -8.05 -4.36
N GLY A 18 -10.17 -8.88 -4.80
CA GLY A 18 -9.14 -9.49 -3.96
C GLY A 18 -8.35 -8.45 -3.19
N SER A 19 -7.85 -7.42 -3.88
CA SER A 19 -7.11 -6.32 -3.24
C SER A 19 -7.97 -5.54 -2.24
N GLY A 20 -9.28 -5.41 -2.46
CA GLY A 20 -10.19 -4.83 -1.47
C GLY A 20 -10.34 -5.70 -0.22
N LEU A 21 -10.43 -7.01 -0.41
CA LEU A 21 -10.53 -7.97 0.69
C LEU A 21 -9.21 -8.12 1.46
N ASP A 22 -8.09 -7.87 0.81
CA ASP A 22 -6.77 -7.78 1.42
C ASP A 22 -6.70 -6.61 2.41
N ASP A 23 -7.00 -5.40 1.98
CA ASP A 23 -7.03 -4.22 2.85
C ASP A 23 -8.04 -4.37 4.00
N LEU A 24 -9.19 -5.01 3.76
CA LEU A 24 -10.14 -5.35 4.82
C LEU A 24 -9.47 -6.18 5.93
N ASN A 25 -8.72 -7.22 5.57
CA ASN A 25 -8.04 -8.09 6.53
C ASN A 25 -6.89 -7.39 7.27
N VAL A 26 -6.11 -6.57 6.54
CA VAL A 26 -4.99 -5.81 7.13
C VAL A 26 -5.50 -4.86 8.20
N MET A 27 -6.59 -4.16 7.94
CA MET A 27 -7.16 -3.14 8.82
C MET A 27 -7.79 -3.71 10.10
N PHE A 28 -8.15 -4.99 10.17
CA PHE A 28 -8.63 -5.59 11.42
C PHE A 28 -7.66 -5.40 12.58
N LEU A 29 -6.34 -5.44 12.32
CA LEU A 29 -5.34 -5.19 13.35
C LEU A 29 -5.45 -3.77 13.91
N ALA A 30 -5.56 -2.76 13.04
CA ALA A 30 -5.63 -1.36 13.45
C ALA A 30 -6.80 -1.11 14.41
N PHE A 31 -7.99 -1.63 14.08
CA PHE A 31 -9.19 -1.47 14.89
C PHE A 31 -9.19 -2.30 16.18
N SER A 32 -8.38 -3.36 16.23
CA SER A 32 -8.29 -4.27 17.37
C SER A 32 -7.08 -4.00 18.27
N MET A 33 -6.15 -3.14 17.89
CA MET A 33 -4.85 -2.98 18.56
C MET A 33 -4.99 -2.69 20.06
N SER A 34 -5.81 -1.72 20.44
CA SER A 34 -6.05 -1.38 21.85
C SER A 34 -6.64 -2.58 22.64
N SER A 35 -7.61 -3.27 22.03
CA SER A 35 -8.24 -4.45 22.64
C SER A 35 -7.27 -5.61 22.79
N ILE A 36 -6.39 -5.83 21.81
CA ILE A 36 -5.35 -6.87 21.84
C ILE A 36 -4.36 -6.57 22.97
N VAL A 37 -3.83 -5.34 23.03
CA VAL A 37 -2.88 -4.91 24.05
C VAL A 37 -3.46 -5.09 25.44
N SER A 38 -4.69 -4.63 25.66
CA SER A 38 -5.38 -4.76 26.93
C SER A 38 -5.68 -6.22 27.32
N SER A 39 -6.22 -7.02 26.39
CA SER A 39 -6.66 -8.38 26.70
C SER A 39 -5.52 -9.39 26.87
N LEU A 40 -4.38 -9.17 26.22
CA LEU A 40 -3.19 -10.01 26.36
C LEU A 40 -2.23 -9.50 27.44
N GLY A 41 -2.47 -8.31 28.02
CA GLY A 41 -1.61 -7.69 29.03
C GLY A 41 -0.21 -7.40 28.50
N ILE A 42 -0.09 -6.99 27.24
CA ILE A 42 1.18 -6.72 26.56
C ILE A 42 1.46 -5.20 26.51
N SER A 43 2.73 -4.83 26.27
CA SER A 43 3.10 -3.43 26.09
C SER A 43 2.68 -2.91 24.70
N GLN A 44 2.61 -1.59 24.52
CA GLN A 44 2.38 -0.95 23.22
C GLN A 44 3.52 -1.30 22.24
N THR A 45 4.75 -1.41 22.73
CA THR A 45 5.90 -1.90 21.93
C THR A 45 5.63 -3.30 21.35
N GLN A 46 5.14 -4.23 22.18
CA GLN A 46 4.78 -5.57 21.73
C GLN A 46 3.61 -5.53 20.73
N GLY A 47 2.64 -4.65 20.94
CA GLY A 47 1.58 -4.36 19.97
C GLY A 47 2.13 -3.88 18.63
N GLY A 48 3.10 -2.97 18.64
CA GLY A 48 3.78 -2.45 17.44
C GLY A 48 4.49 -3.54 16.65
N TRP A 49 5.09 -4.53 17.34
CA TRP A 49 5.71 -5.69 16.70
C TRP A 49 4.72 -6.52 15.88
N ILE A 50 3.44 -6.58 16.25
CA ILE A 50 2.42 -7.31 15.47
C ILE A 50 2.32 -6.73 14.06
N ALA A 51 2.26 -5.41 13.95
CA ALA A 51 2.20 -4.71 12.65
C ALA A 51 3.52 -4.83 11.88
N THR A 52 4.65 -4.65 12.56
CA THR A 52 5.98 -4.76 11.95
C THR A 52 6.23 -6.16 11.38
N ILE A 53 5.92 -7.21 12.13
CA ILE A 53 6.05 -8.60 11.67
C ILE A 53 5.13 -8.87 10.47
N THR A 54 3.93 -8.28 10.44
CA THR A 54 3.06 -8.36 9.26
C THR A 54 3.72 -7.74 8.03
N ASN A 55 4.34 -6.55 8.16
CA ASN A 55 5.05 -5.90 7.06
C ASN A 55 6.27 -6.70 6.58
N PHE A 56 7.00 -7.36 7.47
CA PHE A 56 8.05 -8.32 7.08
C PHE A 56 7.47 -9.51 6.33
N GLY A 57 6.33 -10.04 6.77
CA GLY A 57 5.61 -11.06 6.03
C GLY A 57 5.26 -10.58 4.61
N MET A 58 4.76 -9.35 4.46
CA MET A 58 4.44 -8.77 3.15
C MET A 58 5.67 -8.67 2.24
N LEU A 59 6.82 -8.28 2.78
CA LEU A 59 8.08 -8.25 2.01
C LEU A 59 8.46 -9.64 1.52
N VAL A 60 8.46 -10.64 2.40
CA VAL A 60 8.77 -12.04 2.05
C VAL A 60 7.78 -12.58 1.03
N GLY A 61 6.49 -12.31 1.23
CA GLY A 61 5.42 -12.74 0.35
C GLY A 61 5.52 -12.13 -1.05
N GLY A 62 5.78 -10.83 -1.13
CA GLY A 62 5.98 -10.14 -2.41
C GLY A 62 7.13 -10.73 -3.24
N LEU A 63 8.25 -11.05 -2.59
CA LEU A 63 9.40 -11.70 -3.24
C LEU A 63 9.09 -13.16 -3.63
N LEU A 64 8.53 -13.94 -2.70
CA LEU A 64 8.24 -15.35 -2.91
C LEU A 64 7.21 -15.56 -4.02
N PHE A 65 6.08 -14.88 -3.92
CA PHE A 65 4.98 -15.05 -4.88
C PHE A 65 5.23 -14.35 -6.20
N GLY A 66 6.09 -13.32 -6.25
CA GLY A 66 6.59 -12.78 -7.50
C GLY A 66 7.33 -13.84 -8.31
N VAL A 67 8.27 -14.58 -7.69
CA VAL A 67 8.99 -15.70 -8.33
C VAL A 67 8.07 -16.87 -8.68
N LEU A 68 7.08 -17.16 -7.81
CA LEU A 68 6.13 -18.25 -8.08
C LEU A 68 5.18 -17.90 -9.24
N ALA A 69 4.76 -16.65 -9.37
CA ALA A 69 3.93 -16.18 -10.48
C ALA A 69 4.65 -16.29 -11.84
N ASP A 70 5.99 -16.12 -11.86
CA ASP A 70 6.80 -16.33 -13.07
C ASP A 70 6.86 -17.81 -13.49
N ARG A 71 6.68 -18.75 -12.55
CA ARG A 71 6.81 -20.21 -12.79
C ARG A 71 5.50 -20.94 -12.96
N TYR A 72 4.46 -20.43 -12.32
CA TYR A 72 3.13 -21.02 -12.33
C TYR A 72 2.11 -20.07 -12.96
N ASN A 73 0.89 -20.54 -13.17
CA ASN A 73 -0.20 -19.67 -13.61
C ASN A 73 -0.48 -18.60 -12.56
N GLU A 74 -0.37 -17.32 -12.94
CA GLU A 74 -0.53 -16.16 -12.05
C GLU A 74 -1.86 -16.20 -11.27
N TYR A 75 -2.94 -16.63 -11.93
CA TYR A 75 -4.26 -16.70 -11.31
C TYR A 75 -4.36 -17.81 -10.25
N ARG A 76 -3.63 -18.91 -10.44
CA ARG A 76 -3.52 -19.97 -9.44
C ARG A 76 -2.73 -19.49 -8.23
N VAL A 77 -1.63 -18.79 -8.46
CA VAL A 77 -0.82 -18.19 -7.40
C VAL A 77 -1.64 -17.16 -6.62
N PHE A 78 -2.41 -16.31 -7.31
CA PHE A 78 -3.36 -15.38 -6.69
C PHE A 78 -4.34 -16.06 -5.72
N LYS A 79 -4.92 -17.20 -6.10
CA LYS A 79 -5.79 -17.96 -5.18
C LYS A 79 -5.03 -18.48 -3.94
N TRP A 80 -3.80 -18.95 -4.11
CA TRP A 80 -2.98 -19.40 -2.97
C TRP A 80 -2.70 -18.26 -2.00
N THR A 81 -2.38 -17.07 -2.49
CA THR A 81 -2.13 -15.92 -1.61
C THR A 81 -3.36 -15.55 -0.80
N ILE A 82 -4.54 -15.52 -1.43
CA ILE A 82 -5.81 -15.26 -0.74
C ILE A 82 -6.09 -16.33 0.33
N MET A 83 -5.90 -17.61 0.01
CA MET A 83 -6.11 -18.70 0.97
C MET A 83 -5.19 -18.55 2.19
N ILE A 84 -3.92 -18.23 1.97
CA ILE A 84 -2.93 -18.09 3.04
C ILE A 84 -3.31 -16.95 3.99
N PHE A 85 -3.58 -15.74 3.46
CA PHE A 85 -3.89 -14.64 4.36
C PHE A 85 -5.27 -14.79 5.02
N SER A 86 -6.25 -15.36 4.34
CA SER A 86 -7.58 -15.57 4.90
C SER A 86 -7.56 -16.58 6.06
N LEU A 87 -6.95 -17.74 5.84
CA LEU A 87 -6.87 -18.77 6.85
C LEU A 87 -6.04 -18.33 8.05
N SER A 88 -4.86 -17.75 7.83
CA SER A 88 -4.01 -17.26 8.92
C SER A 88 -4.68 -16.13 9.70
N THR A 89 -5.41 -15.22 9.05
CA THR A 89 -6.19 -14.19 9.74
C THR A 89 -7.30 -14.80 10.59
N ALA A 90 -8.05 -15.76 10.07
CA ALA A 90 -9.10 -16.44 10.83
C ALA A 90 -8.56 -17.24 12.02
N MET A 91 -7.38 -17.86 11.85
CA MET A 91 -6.72 -18.61 12.94
C MET A 91 -6.33 -17.73 14.13
N ILE A 92 -6.27 -16.40 13.96
CA ILE A 92 -6.07 -15.45 15.06
C ILE A 92 -7.18 -15.54 16.11
N PHE A 93 -8.37 -16.03 15.75
CA PHE A 93 -9.46 -16.30 16.70
C PHE A 93 -9.00 -17.18 17.87
N PHE A 94 -8.12 -18.14 17.64
CA PHE A 94 -7.60 -19.08 18.65
C PHE A 94 -6.39 -18.52 19.42
N THR A 95 -6.11 -17.23 19.33
CA THR A 95 -4.95 -16.60 19.97
C THR A 95 -5.12 -16.60 21.50
N HIS A 96 -4.12 -17.18 22.19
CA HIS A 96 -4.00 -17.15 23.65
C HIS A 96 -2.71 -16.45 24.12
N ASN A 97 -1.73 -16.29 23.22
CA ASN A 97 -0.46 -15.62 23.52
C ASN A 97 0.05 -14.80 22.33
N ILE A 98 0.96 -13.88 22.62
CA ILE A 98 1.49 -12.94 21.64
C ILE A 98 2.32 -13.62 20.54
N TYR A 99 3.05 -14.69 20.85
CA TYR A 99 3.90 -15.38 19.87
C TYR A 99 3.10 -16.08 18.80
N TYR A 100 1.97 -16.69 19.18
CA TYR A 100 1.02 -17.27 18.22
C TYR A 100 0.45 -16.16 17.31
N LEU A 101 0.11 -15.01 17.87
CA LEU A 101 -0.38 -13.87 17.11
C LEU A 101 0.68 -13.37 16.12
N TYR A 102 1.95 -13.26 16.54
CA TYR A 102 3.06 -12.90 15.65
C TYR A 102 3.19 -13.88 14.49
N LEU A 103 3.13 -15.18 14.75
CA LEU A 103 3.22 -16.22 13.71
C LEU A 103 2.07 -16.08 12.70
N MET A 104 0.83 -15.99 13.19
CA MET A 104 -0.34 -15.88 12.30
C MET A 104 -0.31 -14.58 11.49
N ARG A 105 0.11 -13.47 12.08
CA ARG A 105 0.26 -12.18 11.38
C ARG A 105 1.41 -12.17 10.37
N PHE A 106 2.50 -12.88 10.65
CA PHE A 106 3.58 -13.08 9.68
C PHE A 106 3.09 -13.87 8.46
N ILE A 107 2.40 -14.99 8.69
CA ILE A 107 1.85 -15.82 7.60
C ILE A 107 0.78 -15.04 6.81
N ALA A 108 -0.09 -14.30 7.51
CA ALA A 108 -1.06 -13.42 6.84
C ALA A 108 -0.34 -12.38 5.98
N GLY A 109 0.72 -11.76 6.49
CA GLY A 109 1.56 -10.82 5.75
C GLY A 109 2.14 -11.44 4.48
N ILE A 110 2.63 -12.68 4.54
CA ILE A 110 3.13 -13.40 3.35
C ILE A 110 2.05 -13.51 2.27
N GLY A 111 0.82 -13.85 2.65
CA GLY A 111 -0.30 -13.92 1.70
C GLY A 111 -0.61 -12.56 1.08
N VAL A 112 -0.78 -11.53 1.91
CA VAL A 112 -1.10 -10.15 1.53
C VAL A 112 -0.05 -9.56 0.58
N GLY A 113 1.24 -9.65 0.94
CA GLY A 113 2.32 -9.11 0.13
C GLY A 113 2.44 -9.78 -1.25
N GLY A 114 2.13 -11.07 -1.31
CA GLY A 114 2.10 -11.82 -2.56
C GLY A 114 0.88 -11.48 -3.42
N GLU A 115 -0.28 -11.29 -2.80
CA GLU A 115 -1.54 -11.00 -3.48
C GLU A 115 -1.44 -9.76 -4.36
N TYR A 116 -1.01 -8.63 -3.78
CA TYR A 116 -0.95 -7.35 -4.49
C TYR A 116 -0.08 -7.43 -5.76
N GLY A 117 1.10 -8.03 -5.68
CA GLY A 117 2.00 -8.16 -6.83
C GLY A 117 1.41 -9.00 -7.94
N VAL A 118 0.79 -10.13 -7.58
CA VAL A 118 0.16 -11.06 -8.54
C VAL A 118 -1.12 -10.47 -9.13
N ALA A 119 -1.93 -9.77 -8.34
CA ALA A 119 -3.11 -9.08 -8.85
C ALA A 119 -2.76 -8.02 -9.91
N VAL A 120 -1.71 -7.23 -9.65
CA VAL A 120 -1.20 -6.24 -10.63
C VAL A 120 -0.69 -6.93 -11.90
N ALA A 121 0.01 -8.07 -11.78
CA ALA A 121 0.46 -8.84 -12.95
C ALA A 121 -0.72 -9.35 -13.80
N ILE A 122 -1.76 -9.92 -13.17
CA ILE A 122 -3.00 -10.34 -13.85
C ILE A 122 -3.64 -9.16 -14.59
N MET A 123 -3.76 -8.00 -13.93
CA MET A 123 -4.32 -6.79 -14.55
C MET A 123 -3.50 -6.36 -15.76
N ALA A 124 -2.17 -6.33 -15.66
CA ALA A 124 -1.27 -5.95 -16.74
C ALA A 124 -1.29 -6.95 -17.92
N GLY A 125 -1.54 -8.22 -17.66
CA GLY A 125 -1.69 -9.25 -18.69
C GLY A 125 -2.97 -9.10 -19.52
N ILE A 126 -4.06 -8.62 -18.89
CA ILE A 126 -5.40 -8.54 -19.49
C ILE A 126 -5.70 -7.17 -20.10
N VAL A 127 -5.16 -6.09 -19.48
CA VAL A 127 -5.56 -4.70 -19.80
C VAL A 127 -4.53 -4.04 -20.71
N GLU A 128 -5.01 -3.29 -21.69
CA GLU A 128 -4.17 -2.48 -22.58
C GLU A 128 -3.34 -1.46 -21.75
N PRO A 129 -2.04 -1.27 -22.06
CA PRO A 129 -1.15 -0.41 -21.27
C PRO A 129 -1.69 1.00 -21.02
N HIS A 130 -2.34 1.62 -22.01
CA HIS A 130 -2.92 2.96 -21.88
C HIS A 130 -4.14 3.04 -20.94
N LYS A 131 -4.77 1.92 -20.60
CA LYS A 131 -5.89 1.83 -19.65
C LYS A 131 -5.45 1.39 -18.25
N MET A 132 -4.18 0.96 -18.10
CA MET A 132 -3.67 0.40 -16.85
C MET A 132 -3.75 1.40 -15.68
N GLY A 133 -3.51 2.69 -15.93
CA GLY A 133 -3.65 3.73 -14.91
C GLY A 133 -5.07 3.80 -14.32
N ARG A 134 -6.11 3.68 -15.16
CA ARG A 134 -7.51 3.65 -14.71
C ARG A 134 -7.82 2.40 -13.88
N ILE A 135 -7.29 1.25 -14.28
CA ILE A 135 -7.49 0.00 -13.55
C ILE A 135 -6.76 0.01 -12.22
N SER A 136 -5.53 0.53 -12.17
CA SER A 136 -4.78 0.72 -10.92
C SER A 136 -5.52 1.67 -9.95
N ALA A 137 -6.14 2.72 -10.47
CA ALA A 137 -6.97 3.61 -9.65
C ALA A 137 -8.20 2.88 -9.08
N LEU A 138 -8.89 2.06 -9.88
CA LEU A 138 -10.00 1.22 -9.42
C LEU A 138 -9.54 0.22 -8.36
N ASN A 139 -8.36 -0.38 -8.52
CA ASN A 139 -7.75 -1.27 -7.53
C ASN A 139 -7.50 -0.54 -6.21
N GLY A 140 -6.93 0.66 -6.24
CA GLY A 140 -6.73 1.48 -5.04
C GLY A 140 -8.05 1.86 -4.36
N ILE A 141 -9.11 2.19 -5.13
CA ILE A 141 -10.46 2.45 -4.59
C ILE A 141 -11.03 1.20 -3.92
N ALA A 142 -10.86 0.01 -4.52
CA ALA A 142 -11.31 -1.24 -3.92
C ALA A 142 -10.64 -1.48 -2.56
N GLY A 143 -9.34 -1.19 -2.42
CA GLY A 143 -8.62 -1.23 -1.15
C GLY A 143 -9.24 -0.30 -0.10
N GLN A 144 -9.53 0.95 -0.46
CA GLN A 144 -10.17 1.88 0.47
C GLN A 144 -11.59 1.45 0.87
N VAL A 145 -12.36 0.88 -0.06
CA VAL A 145 -13.67 0.29 0.26
C VAL A 145 -13.52 -0.88 1.23
N GLY A 146 -12.51 -1.75 1.05
CA GLY A 146 -12.18 -2.82 1.99
C GLY A 146 -11.85 -2.28 3.38
N SER A 147 -11.06 -1.22 3.47
CA SER A 147 -10.73 -0.54 4.73
C SER A 147 -11.97 0.04 5.43
N ILE A 148 -12.92 0.63 4.69
CA ILE A 148 -14.20 1.11 5.22
C ILE A 148 -15.05 -0.06 5.72
N CYS A 149 -15.14 -1.14 4.96
CA CYS A 149 -15.85 -2.36 5.39
C CYS A 149 -15.22 -2.94 6.67
N SER A 150 -13.91 -2.92 6.80
CA SER A 150 -13.21 -3.32 8.02
C SER A 150 -13.58 -2.45 9.22
N ALA A 151 -13.65 -1.12 9.04
CA ALA A 151 -14.07 -0.20 10.08
C ALA A 151 -15.51 -0.47 10.54
N LEU A 152 -16.43 -0.70 9.60
CA LEU A 152 -17.81 -1.07 9.90
C LEU A 152 -17.91 -2.40 10.64
N LEU A 153 -17.23 -3.45 10.14
CA LEU A 153 -17.20 -4.75 10.82
C LEU A 153 -16.63 -4.62 12.24
N ALA A 154 -15.52 -3.90 12.42
CA ALA A 154 -14.95 -3.66 13.74
C ALA A 154 -15.92 -2.94 14.68
N GLY A 155 -16.63 -1.92 14.19
CA GLY A 155 -17.62 -1.17 14.96
C GLY A 155 -18.84 -2.00 15.39
N PHE A 156 -19.26 -2.98 14.59
CA PHE A 156 -20.44 -3.82 14.90
C PHE A 156 -20.08 -5.16 15.53
N VAL A 157 -19.00 -5.81 15.10
CA VAL A 157 -18.63 -7.17 15.53
C VAL A 157 -17.84 -7.15 16.82
N ALA A 158 -16.86 -6.25 16.96
CA ALA A 158 -15.99 -6.25 18.13
C ALA A 158 -16.74 -6.02 19.46
N PRO A 159 -17.78 -5.20 19.56
CA PRO A 159 -18.58 -5.06 20.79
C PRO A 159 -19.35 -6.32 21.17
N LEU A 160 -19.72 -7.18 20.20
CA LEU A 160 -20.54 -8.38 20.43
C LEU A 160 -19.69 -9.62 20.66
N PHE A 161 -18.63 -9.81 19.88
CA PHE A 161 -17.82 -11.04 19.84
C PHE A 161 -16.36 -10.81 20.24
N GLY A 162 -16.04 -9.60 20.70
CA GLY A 162 -14.66 -9.21 21.00
C GLY A 162 -13.77 -9.10 19.76
N TRP A 163 -12.51 -8.67 19.97
CA TRP A 163 -11.55 -8.51 18.87
C TRP A 163 -11.23 -9.85 18.17
N ARG A 164 -11.25 -10.98 18.89
CA ARG A 164 -11.02 -12.30 18.29
C ARG A 164 -12.09 -12.65 17.27
N GLY A 165 -13.37 -12.38 17.59
CA GLY A 165 -14.50 -12.61 16.70
C GLY A 165 -14.42 -11.83 15.39
N LEU A 166 -13.82 -10.63 15.41
CA LEU A 166 -13.60 -9.84 14.21
C LEU A 166 -12.68 -10.56 13.20
N PHE A 167 -11.65 -11.26 13.67
CA PHE A 167 -10.71 -11.97 12.80
C PHE A 167 -11.32 -13.20 12.10
N LEU A 168 -12.45 -13.75 12.57
CA LEU A 168 -13.17 -14.80 11.82
C LEU A 168 -13.70 -14.29 10.49
N PHE A 169 -14.00 -12.99 10.37
CA PHE A 169 -14.39 -12.37 9.10
C PHE A 169 -13.23 -12.33 8.11
N GLY A 170 -12.01 -12.64 8.54
CA GLY A 170 -10.88 -12.94 7.68
C GLY A 170 -11.10 -14.09 6.69
N LEU A 171 -12.16 -14.92 6.91
CA LEU A 171 -12.58 -15.95 5.97
C LEU A 171 -13.41 -15.40 4.78
N LEU A 172 -13.88 -14.17 4.81
CA LEU A 172 -14.65 -13.60 3.69
C LEU A 172 -13.97 -13.75 2.32
N PRO A 173 -12.64 -13.54 2.18
CA PRO A 173 -11.97 -13.75 0.90
C PRO A 173 -12.02 -15.20 0.39
N MET A 174 -12.26 -16.20 1.25
CA MET A 174 -12.44 -17.59 0.82
C MET A 174 -13.68 -17.75 -0.07
N ILE A 175 -14.70 -16.90 0.10
CA ILE A 175 -15.87 -16.87 -0.77
C ILE A 175 -15.44 -16.47 -2.20
N LEU A 176 -14.52 -15.51 -2.32
CA LEU A 176 -13.95 -15.12 -3.60
C LEU A 176 -13.16 -16.28 -4.22
N VAL A 177 -12.36 -17.00 -3.45
CA VAL A 177 -11.62 -18.18 -3.92
C VAL A 177 -12.58 -19.25 -4.44
N ALA A 178 -13.65 -19.54 -3.69
CA ALA A 178 -14.67 -20.48 -4.12
C ALA A 178 -15.36 -20.02 -5.42
N TYR A 179 -15.76 -18.74 -5.49
CA TYR A 179 -16.34 -18.18 -6.71
C TYR A 179 -15.38 -18.32 -7.91
N THR A 180 -14.12 -17.98 -7.73
CA THR A 180 -13.12 -18.02 -8.81
C THR A 180 -12.90 -19.43 -9.32
N HIS A 181 -12.96 -20.43 -8.44
CA HIS A 181 -12.79 -21.83 -8.82
C HIS A 181 -13.85 -22.31 -9.85
N PHE A 182 -15.09 -21.81 -9.73
CA PHE A 182 -16.18 -22.18 -10.62
C PHE A 182 -16.42 -21.20 -11.78
N ALA A 183 -16.04 -19.93 -11.61
CA ALA A 183 -16.41 -18.86 -12.53
C ALA A 183 -15.32 -18.44 -13.52
N VAL A 184 -14.05 -18.78 -13.24
CA VAL A 184 -12.89 -18.37 -14.04
C VAL A 184 -12.10 -19.60 -14.50
N ASP A 185 -11.94 -19.74 -15.80
CA ASP A 185 -11.10 -20.77 -16.40
C ASP A 185 -9.66 -20.24 -16.52
N GLU A 186 -8.78 -20.75 -15.66
CA GLU A 186 -7.37 -20.32 -15.57
C GLU A 186 -6.61 -20.53 -16.89
N SER A 187 -6.99 -21.55 -17.68
CA SER A 187 -6.31 -21.89 -18.93
C SER A 187 -6.67 -20.92 -20.08
N LYS A 188 -7.74 -20.16 -19.92
CA LYS A 188 -8.26 -19.23 -20.93
C LYS A 188 -8.02 -17.76 -20.59
N ILE A 189 -7.27 -17.47 -19.54
CA ILE A 189 -6.88 -16.09 -19.22
C ILE A 189 -5.86 -15.63 -20.25
N THR A 190 -6.15 -14.51 -20.89
CA THR A 190 -5.31 -13.95 -21.94
C THR A 190 -4.16 -13.16 -21.33
N ASN A 191 -2.92 -13.61 -21.54
CA ASN A 191 -1.70 -12.89 -21.15
C ASN A 191 -1.08 -12.16 -22.36
N GLN A 192 -1.91 -11.62 -23.25
CA GLN A 192 -1.45 -11.02 -24.51
C GLN A 192 -0.48 -9.85 -24.31
N TYR A 193 -0.74 -8.99 -23.35
CA TYR A 193 0.04 -7.78 -23.14
C TYR A 193 1.33 -8.06 -22.39
N ALA A 194 1.34 -8.96 -21.42
CA ALA A 194 2.55 -9.39 -20.71
C ALA A 194 3.54 -10.12 -21.66
N ALA A 195 3.04 -11.01 -22.51
CA ALA A 195 3.85 -11.72 -23.51
C ALA A 195 4.47 -10.75 -24.53
N LYS A 196 3.73 -9.72 -24.97
CA LYS A 196 4.23 -8.71 -25.90
C LYS A 196 5.31 -7.83 -25.26
N GLN A 197 5.15 -7.50 -23.99
CA GLN A 197 6.12 -6.69 -23.25
C GLN A 197 7.41 -7.47 -22.96
N SER A 198 7.33 -8.76 -22.64
CA SER A 198 8.48 -9.63 -22.43
C SER A 198 9.25 -9.94 -23.72
N SER A 199 8.58 -9.96 -24.87
CA SER A 199 9.23 -10.18 -26.18
C SER A 199 10.02 -8.95 -26.68
N LEU A 200 9.71 -7.76 -26.18
CA LEU A 200 10.43 -6.52 -26.53
C LEU A 200 11.76 -6.37 -25.77
N HIS A 201 11.94 -7.06 -24.65
CA HIS A 201 13.15 -6.98 -23.83
C HIS A 201 13.83 -8.34 -23.73
N LYS A 202 14.87 -8.57 -24.54
CA LYS A 202 15.63 -9.84 -24.57
C LYS A 202 16.44 -10.13 -23.29
N GLU A 203 16.75 -9.14 -22.49
CA GLU A 203 17.51 -9.28 -21.23
C GLU A 203 16.66 -8.86 -20.04
N LYS A 204 16.65 -9.69 -18.99
CA LYS A 204 15.97 -9.35 -17.73
C LYS A 204 16.70 -8.18 -17.07
N PRO A 205 16.00 -7.08 -16.74
CA PRO A 205 16.63 -5.95 -16.08
C PRO A 205 17.12 -6.34 -14.68
N SER A 206 18.29 -5.79 -14.30
CA SER A 206 18.94 -6.09 -13.02
C SER A 206 18.75 -4.96 -12.01
N ILE A 207 18.63 -5.31 -10.72
CA ILE A 207 18.59 -4.32 -9.62
C ILE A 207 19.86 -3.45 -9.62
N SER A 208 21.02 -4.01 -10.05
CA SER A 208 22.28 -3.24 -10.13
C SER A 208 22.21 -2.05 -11.08
N GLU A 209 21.33 -2.08 -12.07
CA GLU A 209 21.15 -0.97 -13.02
C GLU A 209 20.59 0.30 -12.35
N LEU A 210 19.87 0.15 -11.23
CA LEU A 210 19.39 1.28 -10.42
C LEU A 210 20.54 2.07 -9.76
N PHE A 211 21.71 1.48 -9.70
CA PHE A 211 22.90 2.02 -9.06
C PHE A 211 24.09 2.18 -10.04
N ALA A 212 23.82 2.12 -11.36
CA ALA A 212 24.84 2.14 -12.38
C ALA A 212 25.58 3.48 -12.50
N THR A 213 24.94 4.59 -12.14
CA THR A 213 25.55 5.93 -12.19
C THR A 213 25.31 6.69 -10.87
N PRO A 214 26.19 7.64 -10.49
CA PRO A 214 26.00 8.45 -9.29
C PRO A 214 24.65 9.19 -9.26
N ALA A 215 24.16 9.60 -10.42
CA ALA A 215 22.85 10.27 -10.56
C ALA A 215 21.70 9.30 -10.22
N LEU A 216 21.73 8.07 -10.75
CA LEU A 216 20.75 7.02 -10.45
C LEU A 216 20.82 6.57 -8.99
N VAL A 217 22.01 6.46 -8.41
CA VAL A 217 22.20 6.17 -6.98
C VAL A 217 21.50 7.22 -6.12
N HIS A 218 21.80 8.51 -6.36
CA HIS A 218 21.17 9.62 -5.63
C HIS A 218 19.65 9.61 -5.79
N GLN A 219 19.16 9.48 -7.02
CA GLN A 219 17.72 9.40 -7.34
C GLN A 219 17.05 8.25 -6.60
N THR A 220 17.62 7.05 -6.69
CA THR A 220 17.06 5.84 -6.08
C THR A 220 17.01 5.97 -4.56
N ILE A 221 18.10 6.46 -3.92
CA ILE A 221 18.14 6.66 -2.46
C ILE A 221 17.12 7.70 -2.01
N VAL A 222 17.01 8.85 -2.70
CA VAL A 222 16.00 9.88 -2.37
C VAL A 222 14.59 9.29 -2.42
N LEU A 223 14.25 8.56 -3.48
CA LEU A 223 12.94 7.94 -3.62
C LEU A 223 12.68 6.83 -2.59
N MET A 224 13.72 6.05 -2.21
CA MET A 224 13.61 5.08 -1.12
C MET A 224 13.32 5.76 0.21
N VAL A 225 13.99 6.87 0.53
CA VAL A 225 13.73 7.64 1.77
C VAL A 225 12.31 8.19 1.75
N MET A 226 11.89 8.81 0.65
CA MET A 226 10.52 9.32 0.52
C MET A 226 9.48 8.22 0.70
N ALA A 227 9.66 7.07 0.04
CA ALA A 227 8.76 5.92 0.17
C ALA A 227 8.76 5.33 1.59
N THR A 228 9.93 5.26 2.23
CA THR A 228 10.07 4.82 3.63
C THR A 228 9.27 5.69 4.58
N VAL A 229 9.41 7.01 4.47
CA VAL A 229 8.65 7.96 5.30
C VAL A 229 7.16 7.88 5.02
N GLN A 230 6.77 7.77 3.75
CA GLN A 230 5.38 7.60 3.34
C GLN A 230 4.75 6.37 3.98
N ILE A 231 5.43 5.23 3.90
CA ILE A 231 4.95 3.96 4.43
C ILE A 231 4.99 3.96 5.96
N ALA A 232 6.04 4.53 6.56
CA ALA A 232 6.16 4.71 8.01
C ALA A 232 5.01 5.55 8.57
N GLY A 233 4.70 6.67 7.93
CA GLY A 233 3.61 7.54 8.33
C GLY A 233 2.24 6.88 8.14
N TYR A 234 2.00 6.25 6.99
CA TYR A 234 0.74 5.56 6.71
C TYR A 234 0.48 4.43 7.72
N PHE A 235 1.36 3.44 7.81
CA PHE A 235 1.16 2.32 8.74
C PHE A 235 1.25 2.75 10.20
N GLY A 236 2.11 3.71 10.54
CA GLY A 236 2.18 4.29 11.87
C GLY A 236 0.86 4.91 12.28
N MET A 237 0.29 5.79 11.46
CA MET A 237 -0.99 6.43 11.74
C MET A 237 -2.15 5.43 11.70
N MET A 238 -2.26 4.61 10.66
CA MET A 238 -3.40 3.70 10.50
C MET A 238 -3.48 2.65 11.61
N ASN A 239 -2.35 2.09 12.04
CA ASN A 239 -2.34 1.08 13.09
C ASN A 239 -2.62 1.67 14.49
N TRP A 240 -2.22 2.92 14.74
CA TRP A 240 -2.30 3.51 16.08
C TRP A 240 -3.39 4.55 16.25
N LEU A 241 -3.86 5.18 15.15
CA LEU A 241 -4.84 6.27 15.23
C LEU A 241 -6.14 5.86 15.93
N PRO A 242 -6.76 4.68 15.68
CA PRO A 242 -7.93 4.25 16.43
C PRO A 242 -7.65 4.12 17.94
N SER A 243 -6.50 3.56 18.31
CA SER A 243 -6.08 3.42 19.72
C SER A 243 -5.81 4.76 20.39
N ILE A 244 -5.20 5.70 19.66
CA ILE A 244 -4.97 7.07 20.13
C ILE A 244 -6.30 7.78 20.37
N MET A 245 -7.26 7.67 19.45
CA MET A 245 -8.61 8.24 19.61
C MET A 245 -9.33 7.65 20.83
N GLN A 246 -9.22 6.34 21.05
CA GLN A 246 -9.81 5.68 22.21
C GLN A 246 -9.19 6.21 23.52
N ALA A 247 -7.86 6.29 23.58
CA ALA A 247 -7.15 6.76 24.78
C ALA A 247 -7.39 8.24 25.07
N SER A 248 -7.42 9.10 24.05
CA SER A 248 -7.52 10.55 24.21
C SER A 248 -8.92 11.02 24.60
N LEU A 249 -9.97 10.37 24.11
CA LEU A 249 -11.37 10.77 24.33
C LEU A 249 -12.21 9.70 25.05
N GLY A 250 -11.63 8.60 25.50
CA GLY A 250 -12.38 7.50 26.13
C GLY A 250 -13.38 6.84 25.16
N LEU A 251 -13.09 6.83 23.86
CA LEU A 251 -13.99 6.32 22.86
C LEU A 251 -14.08 4.79 22.89
N SER A 252 -15.28 4.28 22.60
CA SER A 252 -15.47 2.86 22.30
C SER A 252 -14.80 2.50 20.95
N VAL A 253 -14.51 1.20 20.77
CA VAL A 253 -14.02 0.66 19.48
C VAL A 253 -14.99 1.02 18.35
N LYS A 254 -16.32 0.97 18.61
CA LYS A 254 -17.33 1.34 17.62
C LYS A 254 -17.17 2.78 17.14
N ASN A 255 -17.02 3.73 18.05
CA ASN A 255 -16.93 5.14 17.70
C ASN A 255 -15.60 5.46 17.00
N SER A 256 -14.46 4.96 17.50
CA SER A 256 -13.16 5.19 16.87
C SER A 256 -13.08 4.57 15.48
N SER A 257 -13.62 3.37 15.29
CA SER A 257 -13.68 2.72 13.97
C SER A 257 -14.54 3.50 12.99
N THR A 258 -15.72 3.98 13.43
CA THR A 258 -16.60 4.80 12.58
C THR A 258 -15.95 6.12 12.17
N TRP A 259 -15.21 6.77 13.10
CA TRP A 259 -14.51 8.02 12.78
C TRP A 259 -13.32 7.84 11.85
N MET A 260 -12.68 6.67 11.86
CA MET A 260 -11.66 6.31 10.88
C MET A 260 -12.18 6.30 9.43
N ILE A 261 -13.49 6.12 9.22
CA ILE A 261 -14.07 6.22 7.87
C ILE A 261 -13.85 7.62 7.29
N ALA A 262 -13.95 8.68 8.10
CA ALA A 262 -13.65 10.03 7.65
C ALA A 262 -12.18 10.19 7.21
N THR A 263 -11.25 9.58 7.95
CA THR A 263 -9.83 9.54 7.58
C THR A 263 -9.63 8.82 6.23
N ILE A 264 -10.27 7.67 6.02
CA ILE A 264 -10.19 6.91 4.77
C ILE A 264 -10.82 7.70 3.60
N VAL A 265 -11.93 8.37 3.81
CA VAL A 265 -12.52 9.27 2.80
C VAL A 265 -11.54 10.40 2.45
N GLY A 266 -10.90 10.99 3.47
CA GLY A 266 -9.82 11.95 3.25
C GLY A 266 -8.70 11.41 2.37
N MET A 267 -8.25 10.16 2.60
CA MET A 267 -7.25 9.49 1.76
C MET A 267 -7.69 9.38 0.30
N CYS A 268 -8.94 8.95 0.05
CA CYS A 268 -9.46 8.84 -1.31
C CYS A 268 -9.46 10.19 -2.05
N ILE A 269 -9.95 11.24 -1.39
CA ILE A 269 -9.97 12.59 -1.96
C ILE A 269 -8.55 13.09 -2.18
N GLY A 270 -7.65 12.84 -1.21
CA GLY A 270 -6.24 13.23 -1.27
C GLY A 270 -5.52 12.63 -2.47
N MET A 271 -5.72 11.34 -2.77
CA MET A 271 -5.14 10.68 -3.95
C MET A 271 -5.61 11.31 -5.26
N LEU A 272 -6.90 11.64 -5.38
CA LEU A 272 -7.44 12.27 -6.58
C LEU A 272 -6.89 13.68 -6.78
N VAL A 273 -6.85 14.47 -5.71
CA VAL A 273 -6.33 15.85 -5.75
C VAL A 273 -4.82 15.86 -5.99
N PHE A 274 -4.08 14.97 -5.33
CA PHE A 274 -2.63 14.84 -5.54
C PHE A 274 -2.29 14.53 -7.00
N GLY A 275 -2.99 13.57 -7.62
CA GLY A 275 -2.80 13.25 -9.03
C GLY A 275 -2.97 14.46 -9.95
N GLN A 276 -4.03 15.25 -9.72
CA GLN A 276 -4.27 16.47 -10.50
C GLN A 276 -3.18 17.54 -10.30
N ILE A 277 -2.67 17.68 -9.06
CA ILE A 277 -1.58 18.61 -8.76
C ILE A 277 -0.27 18.12 -9.40
N LEU A 278 0.00 16.82 -9.31
CA LEU A 278 1.18 16.19 -9.92
C LEU A 278 1.23 16.44 -11.43
N ASP A 279 0.10 16.23 -12.12
CA ASP A 279 0.00 16.39 -13.56
C ASP A 279 0.13 17.85 -14.01
N ARG A 280 -0.41 18.80 -13.24
CA ARG A 280 -0.43 20.21 -13.63
C ARG A 280 0.81 20.99 -13.18
N LEU A 281 1.26 20.76 -11.95
CA LEU A 281 2.28 21.57 -11.28
C LEU A 281 3.62 20.84 -11.14
N GLY A 282 3.67 19.55 -11.47
CA GLY A 282 4.85 18.71 -11.40
C GLY A 282 5.13 18.14 -10.02
N PRO A 283 6.04 17.13 -9.94
CA PRO A 283 6.22 16.34 -8.73
C PRO A 283 6.82 17.12 -7.57
N ARG A 284 7.74 18.06 -7.82
CA ARG A 284 8.40 18.81 -6.74
C ARG A 284 7.41 19.62 -5.92
N LEU A 285 6.46 20.29 -6.57
CA LEU A 285 5.46 21.09 -5.89
C LEU A 285 4.38 20.22 -5.26
N ALA A 286 3.94 19.16 -5.96
CA ALA A 286 2.95 18.21 -5.45
C ALA A 286 3.43 17.53 -4.16
N TYR A 287 4.60 16.87 -4.21
CA TYR A 287 5.18 16.22 -3.02
C TYR A 287 5.58 17.24 -1.96
N GLY A 288 6.14 18.39 -2.34
CA GLY A 288 6.52 19.45 -1.39
C GLY A 288 5.35 19.94 -0.56
N LEU A 289 4.22 20.25 -1.21
CA LEU A 289 3.00 20.66 -0.54
C LEU A 289 2.46 19.57 0.37
N PHE A 290 2.34 18.34 -0.13
CA PHE A 290 1.78 17.25 0.65
C PHE A 290 2.67 16.83 1.82
N LEU A 291 4.00 16.81 1.68
CA LEU A 291 4.93 16.51 2.77
C LEU A 291 4.88 17.56 3.88
N LEU A 292 4.88 18.84 3.53
CA LEU A 292 4.76 19.93 4.50
C LEU A 292 3.40 19.91 5.21
N MET A 293 2.33 19.74 4.46
CA MET A 293 0.98 19.67 5.04
C MET A 293 0.75 18.39 5.84
N SER A 294 1.40 17.25 5.46
CA SER A 294 1.40 16.03 6.29
C SER A 294 2.09 16.28 7.62
N SER A 295 3.27 16.91 7.61
CA SER A 295 3.97 17.27 8.84
C SER A 295 3.11 18.17 9.73
N ALA A 296 2.54 19.22 9.17
CA ALA A 296 1.71 20.17 9.92
C ALA A 296 0.42 19.50 10.45
N SER A 297 -0.31 18.76 9.61
CA SER A 297 -1.58 18.14 9.99
C SER A 297 -1.41 17.05 11.05
N VAL A 298 -0.35 16.22 10.93
CA VAL A 298 -0.03 15.19 11.93
C VAL A 298 0.35 15.84 13.26
N TYR A 299 1.19 16.87 13.25
CA TYR A 299 1.55 17.57 14.48
C TYR A 299 0.35 18.25 15.14
N LEU A 300 -0.49 18.94 14.37
CA LEU A 300 -1.67 19.64 14.88
C LEU A 300 -2.75 18.69 15.36
N PHE A 301 -2.77 17.43 14.90
CA PHE A 301 -3.76 16.43 15.33
C PHE A 301 -3.71 16.17 16.85
N GLN A 302 -2.57 16.37 17.52
CA GLN A 302 -2.45 16.24 18.97
C GLN A 302 -3.40 17.19 19.75
N PHE A 303 -3.82 18.30 19.15
CA PHE A 303 -4.74 19.26 19.78
C PHE A 303 -6.21 18.93 19.54
N ALA A 304 -6.51 17.86 18.81
CA ALA A 304 -7.88 17.40 18.61
C ALA A 304 -8.43 16.81 19.93
N ASN A 305 -9.36 17.52 20.55
CA ASN A 305 -9.91 17.21 21.87
C ASN A 305 -11.44 17.03 21.88
N SER A 306 -12.05 17.03 20.71
CA SER A 306 -13.49 16.83 20.53
C SER A 306 -13.76 15.90 19.34
N ALA A 307 -14.99 15.34 19.31
CA ALA A 307 -15.44 14.48 18.21
C ALA A 307 -15.25 15.16 16.84
N VAL A 308 -15.66 16.43 16.75
CA VAL A 308 -15.60 17.19 15.49
C VAL A 308 -14.16 17.43 15.06
N THR A 309 -13.29 17.86 15.99
CA THR A 309 -11.86 18.12 15.67
C THR A 309 -11.12 16.84 15.32
N MET A 310 -11.46 15.68 15.89
CA MET A 310 -10.87 14.40 15.52
C MET A 310 -11.33 13.90 14.15
N ILE A 311 -12.61 14.04 13.83
CA ILE A 311 -13.14 13.66 12.52
C ILE A 311 -12.50 14.51 11.42
N ILE A 312 -12.54 15.84 11.57
CA ILE A 312 -11.98 16.78 10.60
C ILE A 312 -10.45 16.62 10.52
N GLY A 313 -9.79 16.58 11.67
CA GLY A 313 -8.34 16.39 11.74
C GLY A 313 -7.90 15.06 11.12
N GLY A 314 -8.61 13.96 11.41
CA GLY A 314 -8.37 12.65 10.79
C GLY A 314 -8.55 12.68 9.27
N MET A 315 -9.59 13.35 8.78
CA MET A 315 -9.81 13.53 7.32
C MET A 315 -8.66 14.31 6.68
N ILE A 316 -8.20 15.39 7.30
CA ILE A 316 -7.08 16.21 6.81
C ILE A 316 -5.77 15.41 6.83
N VAL A 317 -5.50 14.70 7.91
CA VAL A 317 -4.33 13.81 8.01
C VAL A 317 -4.38 12.75 6.92
N GLY A 318 -5.50 12.05 6.76
CA GLY A 318 -5.68 11.06 5.70
C GLY A 318 -5.45 11.63 4.30
N PHE A 319 -5.99 12.81 4.03
CA PHE A 319 -5.86 13.51 2.75
C PHE A 319 -4.40 13.74 2.37
N PHE A 320 -3.59 14.31 3.26
CA PHE A 320 -2.19 14.62 2.95
C PHE A 320 -1.27 13.41 3.08
N VAL A 321 -1.38 12.64 4.16
CA VAL A 321 -0.48 11.52 4.45
C VAL A 321 -0.56 10.44 3.37
N ASN A 322 -1.75 10.04 2.94
CA ASN A 322 -1.90 8.97 1.96
C ASN A 322 -2.07 9.46 0.52
N GLY A 323 -2.49 10.71 0.33
CA GLY A 323 -2.74 11.25 -1.02
C GLY A 323 -1.55 11.13 -1.96
N MET A 324 -0.34 11.39 -1.48
CA MET A 324 0.89 11.33 -2.29
C MET A 324 1.33 9.90 -2.67
N PHE A 325 0.76 8.85 -2.06
CA PHE A 325 1.12 7.47 -2.38
C PHE A 325 0.83 7.11 -3.84
N SER A 326 -0.26 7.64 -4.40
CA SER A 326 -0.65 7.41 -5.80
C SER A 326 0.37 7.90 -6.83
N GLY A 327 1.24 8.85 -6.47
CA GLY A 327 2.22 9.43 -7.38
C GLY A 327 3.50 8.64 -7.58
N TYR A 328 3.84 7.68 -6.70
CA TYR A 328 5.10 6.94 -6.81
C TYR A 328 5.23 6.16 -8.11
N GLY A 329 4.17 5.46 -8.52
CA GLY A 329 4.17 4.72 -9.79
C GLY A 329 4.36 5.62 -11.01
N ALA A 330 3.66 6.75 -11.06
CA ALA A 330 3.80 7.73 -12.13
C ALA A 330 5.19 8.38 -12.15
N MET A 331 5.72 8.71 -10.97
CA MET A 331 7.03 9.32 -10.84
C MET A 331 8.16 8.36 -11.25
N THR A 332 8.13 7.12 -10.79
CA THR A 332 9.13 6.12 -11.15
C THR A 332 9.08 5.75 -12.63
N SER A 333 7.90 5.69 -13.23
CA SER A 333 7.77 5.40 -14.67
C SER A 333 8.39 6.47 -15.56
N ARG A 334 8.53 7.72 -15.09
CA ARG A 334 9.16 8.82 -15.83
C ARG A 334 10.63 9.04 -15.51
N LEU A 335 11.03 8.78 -14.25
CA LEU A 335 12.41 9.01 -13.80
C LEU A 335 13.37 7.89 -14.20
N TYR A 336 12.85 6.73 -14.55
CA TYR A 336 13.64 5.58 -14.99
C TYR A 336 13.25 5.16 -16.40
N SER A 337 14.20 4.64 -17.16
CA SER A 337 13.93 4.15 -18.52
C SER A 337 12.86 3.05 -18.52
N SER A 338 12.18 2.89 -19.65
CA SER A 338 11.13 1.89 -19.84
C SER A 338 11.55 0.45 -19.47
N ARG A 339 12.86 0.18 -19.55
CA ARG A 339 13.46 -1.12 -19.21
C ARG A 339 13.48 -1.40 -17.70
N ILE A 340 13.77 -0.39 -16.85
CA ILE A 340 14.04 -0.60 -15.40
C ILE A 340 13.02 0.04 -14.48
N HIS A 341 12.05 0.83 -14.98
CA HIS A 341 11.10 1.55 -14.13
C HIS A 341 10.26 0.63 -13.23
N SER A 342 9.89 -0.56 -13.72
CA SER A 342 9.11 -1.53 -12.93
C SER A 342 9.93 -2.09 -11.76
N ILE A 343 11.20 -2.45 -11.99
CA ILE A 343 12.12 -2.86 -10.93
C ILE A 343 12.36 -1.71 -9.95
N ALA A 344 12.56 -0.48 -10.47
CA ALA A 344 12.76 0.70 -9.63
C ALA A 344 11.58 0.89 -8.68
N ASN A 345 10.34 0.88 -9.20
CA ASN A 345 9.15 1.02 -8.38
C ASN A 345 9.05 -0.07 -7.30
N ASN A 346 9.27 -1.33 -7.69
CA ASN A 346 9.22 -2.46 -6.76
C ASN A 346 10.30 -2.36 -5.67
N VAL A 347 11.54 -2.06 -6.03
CA VAL A 347 12.65 -1.97 -5.06
C VAL A 347 12.42 -0.80 -4.10
N ILE A 348 12.04 0.38 -4.60
CA ILE A 348 11.78 1.57 -3.80
C ILE A 348 10.65 1.30 -2.79
N LEU A 349 9.53 0.74 -3.23
CA LEU A 349 8.40 0.48 -2.34
C LEU A 349 8.68 -0.67 -1.35
N ASN A 350 9.42 -1.71 -1.75
CA ASN A 350 9.76 -2.81 -0.86
C ASN A 350 10.79 -2.41 0.20
N VAL A 351 11.78 -1.59 -0.14
CA VAL A 351 12.67 -0.98 0.86
C VAL A 351 11.88 -0.08 1.80
N GLY A 352 10.96 0.72 1.25
CA GLY A 352 10.03 1.52 2.04
C GLY A 352 9.23 0.69 3.05
N ARG A 353 8.71 -0.46 2.63
CA ARG A 353 7.97 -1.39 3.53
C ARG A 353 8.88 -2.03 4.57
N ALA A 354 10.07 -2.48 4.18
CA ALA A 354 11.01 -3.10 5.09
C ALA A 354 11.44 -2.15 6.22
N VAL A 355 11.79 -0.92 5.88
CA VAL A 355 12.27 0.08 6.85
C VAL A 355 11.11 0.82 7.51
N GLY A 356 10.15 1.30 6.74
CA GLY A 356 8.98 2.04 7.23
C GLY A 356 8.06 1.21 8.12
N GLY A 357 8.04 -0.11 7.91
CA GLY A 357 7.28 -1.04 8.75
C GLY A 357 7.68 -1.05 10.23
N PHE A 358 8.90 -0.63 10.57
CA PHE A 358 9.35 -0.47 11.96
C PHE A 358 8.69 0.71 12.68
N SER A 359 8.05 1.63 11.97
CA SER A 359 7.40 2.78 12.59
C SER A 359 6.41 2.39 13.68
N SER A 360 5.67 1.29 13.50
CA SER A 360 4.69 0.82 14.48
C SER A 360 5.33 0.40 15.81
N VAL A 361 6.49 -0.24 15.79
CA VAL A 361 7.26 -0.57 17.01
C VAL A 361 7.81 0.68 17.67
N ILE A 362 8.34 1.60 16.87
CA ILE A 362 8.90 2.87 17.39
C ILE A 362 7.79 3.67 18.06
N ILE A 363 6.62 3.77 17.45
CA ILE A 363 5.44 4.44 18.03
C ILE A 363 5.02 3.74 19.32
N GLY A 364 4.92 2.40 19.32
CA GLY A 364 4.59 1.65 20.52
C GLY A 364 5.55 1.91 21.66
N LYS A 365 6.87 1.97 21.38
CA LYS A 365 7.90 2.30 22.38
C LYS A 365 7.76 3.72 22.92
N ILE A 366 7.46 4.68 22.05
CA ILE A 366 7.20 6.06 22.45
C ILE A 366 5.96 6.12 23.36
N LEU A 367 4.89 5.41 23.04
CA LEU A 367 3.65 5.37 23.83
C LEU A 367 3.85 4.68 25.19
N ASP A 368 4.73 3.68 25.28
CA ASP A 368 5.06 3.03 26.56
C ASP A 368 5.86 3.95 27.51
N SER A 369 6.65 4.89 26.98
CA SER A 369 7.61 5.68 27.75
C SER A 369 7.27 7.17 27.86
N THR A 370 6.41 7.70 26.95
CA THR A 370 6.15 9.14 26.86
C THR A 370 4.67 9.44 26.58
N SER A 371 4.37 10.20 25.51
CA SER A 371 3.02 10.65 25.22
C SER A 371 2.69 10.64 23.73
N VAL A 372 1.42 10.75 23.40
CA VAL A 372 0.91 10.91 22.02
C VAL A 372 1.56 12.11 21.33
N SER A 373 1.82 13.20 22.05
CA SER A 373 2.45 14.40 21.48
C SER A 373 3.84 14.10 20.91
N VAL A 374 4.62 13.22 21.57
CA VAL A 374 5.93 12.80 21.08
C VAL A 374 5.80 11.91 19.85
N VAL A 375 4.78 11.08 19.76
CA VAL A 375 4.47 10.31 18.54
C VAL A 375 4.17 11.25 17.37
N MET A 376 3.34 12.26 17.60
CA MET A 376 2.99 13.23 16.55
C MET A 376 4.21 14.04 16.10
N LEU A 377 5.07 14.44 17.04
CA LEU A 377 6.33 15.11 16.73
C LEU A 377 7.28 14.22 15.93
N PHE A 378 7.40 12.95 16.32
CA PHE A 378 8.21 11.96 15.60
C PHE A 378 7.75 11.81 14.14
N LEU A 379 6.47 11.57 13.92
CA LEU A 379 5.92 11.43 12.57
C LEU A 379 6.04 12.72 11.76
N ALA A 380 5.76 13.87 12.36
CA ALA A 380 5.89 15.17 11.70
C ALA A 380 7.35 15.44 11.27
N SER A 381 8.33 15.08 12.11
CA SER A 381 9.75 15.24 11.78
C SER A 381 10.19 14.33 10.63
N LEU A 382 9.65 13.12 10.52
CA LEU A 382 9.91 12.24 9.37
C LEU A 382 9.45 12.88 8.05
N TYR A 383 8.27 13.49 8.03
CA TYR A 383 7.76 14.19 6.83
C TYR A 383 8.63 15.40 6.46
N LEU A 384 9.15 16.15 7.45
CA LEU A 384 10.10 17.24 7.20
C LEU A 384 11.43 16.73 6.65
N ILE A 385 11.96 15.63 7.19
CA ILE A 385 13.17 15.00 6.66
C ILE A 385 12.94 14.57 5.21
N SER A 386 11.81 13.91 4.92
CA SER A 386 11.46 13.52 3.56
C SER A 386 11.35 14.73 2.61
N PHE A 387 10.78 15.85 3.08
CA PHE A 387 10.72 17.09 2.33
C PHE A 387 12.11 17.63 2.00
N MET A 388 13.01 17.69 2.98
CA MET A 388 14.39 18.17 2.77
C MET A 388 15.15 17.26 1.80
N VAL A 389 15.02 15.95 1.94
CA VAL A 389 15.65 14.97 1.04
C VAL A 389 15.08 15.10 -0.38
N MET A 390 13.77 15.25 -0.53
CA MET A 390 13.11 15.47 -1.83
C MET A 390 13.65 16.70 -2.55
N LEU A 391 13.95 17.80 -1.83
CA LEU A 391 14.47 19.01 -2.43
C LEU A 391 15.84 18.81 -3.10
N SER A 392 16.63 17.84 -2.67
CA SER A 392 17.93 17.51 -3.24
C SER A 392 17.83 16.93 -4.66
N LEU A 393 16.66 16.36 -5.05
CA LEU A 393 16.47 15.75 -6.35
C LEU A 393 15.97 16.78 -7.38
N SER A 394 16.89 17.27 -8.18
CA SER A 394 16.61 18.32 -9.18
C SER A 394 15.70 17.86 -10.33
N TYR A 395 15.67 16.54 -10.62
CA TYR A 395 14.80 15.96 -11.67
C TYR A 395 13.30 16.03 -11.32
N LEU A 396 12.94 16.34 -10.09
CA LEU A 396 11.55 16.59 -9.69
C LEU A 396 11.08 18.01 -10.04
N GLN A 397 11.96 18.92 -10.49
CA GLN A 397 11.55 20.22 -11.03
C GLN A 397 10.71 20.00 -12.29
N LYS A 398 9.60 20.73 -12.41
CA LYS A 398 8.64 20.53 -13.49
C LYS A 398 9.28 20.55 -14.88
N GLU A 399 10.11 21.53 -15.16
CA GLU A 399 10.78 21.71 -16.46
C GLU A 399 11.64 20.47 -16.83
N ARG A 400 12.40 19.95 -15.86
CA ARG A 400 13.24 18.76 -16.07
C ARG A 400 12.42 17.48 -16.15
N TYR A 401 11.37 17.40 -15.35
CA TYR A 401 10.46 16.27 -15.34
C TYR A 401 9.65 16.15 -16.63
N ASP A 402 9.20 17.29 -17.18
CA ASP A 402 8.48 17.33 -18.46
C ASP A 402 9.43 17.06 -19.65
N ALA A 403 10.70 17.49 -19.56
CA ALA A 403 11.71 17.21 -20.58
C ALA A 403 11.99 15.71 -20.75
N LEU A 404 11.86 14.89 -19.69
CA LEU A 404 12.02 13.43 -19.77
C LEU A 404 10.98 12.77 -20.69
N LEU A 405 9.78 13.33 -20.81
CA LEU A 405 8.75 12.83 -21.74
C LEU A 405 9.15 13.01 -23.22
N LEU A 406 9.96 14.02 -23.53
CA LEU A 406 10.38 14.31 -24.89
C LEU A 406 11.55 13.41 -25.33
N THR A 407 12.39 12.99 -24.38
CA THR A 407 13.54 12.12 -24.66
C THR A 407 13.14 10.67 -24.86
N ASP A 408 12.22 10.12 -24.07
CA ASP A 408 11.71 8.76 -24.26
C ASP A 408 10.97 8.60 -25.62
N GLY A 409 10.27 9.63 -26.07
CA GLY A 409 9.62 9.62 -27.39
C GLY A 409 10.59 9.66 -28.58
N VAL A 410 11.80 10.17 -28.40
CA VAL A 410 12.84 10.23 -29.45
C VAL A 410 13.62 8.91 -29.51
N GLU A 411 13.89 8.27 -28.38
CA GLU A 411 14.57 6.96 -28.34
C GLU A 411 13.69 5.84 -28.90
N ASP A 412 12.38 5.82 -28.63
CA ASP A 412 11.45 4.85 -29.23
C ASP A 412 11.32 5.02 -30.75
N ASN A 413 11.33 6.24 -31.26
CA ASN A 413 11.29 6.49 -32.70
C ASN A 413 12.61 6.16 -33.40
N SER A 414 13.76 6.33 -32.75
CA SER A 414 15.05 5.95 -33.33
C SER A 414 15.25 4.43 -33.39
N ALA A 415 14.72 3.70 -32.41
CA ALA A 415 14.72 2.22 -32.41
C ALA A 415 13.79 1.64 -33.48
N SER A 416 12.65 2.29 -33.77
CA SER A 416 11.71 1.85 -34.80
C SER A 416 12.19 2.15 -36.22
N THR A 417 12.97 3.22 -36.44
CA THR A 417 13.54 3.59 -37.76
C THR A 417 14.74 2.71 -38.14
N ASN A 418 15.53 2.24 -37.16
CA ASN A 418 16.66 1.32 -37.44
C ASN A 418 16.21 -0.13 -37.69
N SER A 419 15.01 -0.54 -37.29
CA SER A 419 14.46 -1.87 -37.59
C SER A 419 13.78 -1.98 -38.97
N SER A 420 13.54 -0.85 -39.64
CA SER A 420 12.96 -0.82 -40.99
C SER A 420 13.99 -0.72 -42.11
N LEU A 421 15.31 -0.62 -41.77
CA LEU A 421 16.42 -0.52 -42.70
C LEU A 421 17.40 -1.72 -42.61
N ALA A 422 17.08 -2.77 -41.89
CA ALA A 422 17.74 -4.04 -41.88
C ALA A 422 16.76 -5.15 -42.29
#